data_b025dd5d73f5e7ac6a343652b990667a
#
_entry.id   b025dd5d73f5e7ac6a343652b990667a
#
_cell.length_a   1.000
_cell.length_b   1.000
_cell.length_c   1.000
_cell.angle_alpha   90.00
_cell.angle_beta   90.00
_cell.angle_gamma   90.00
#
_symmetry.space_group_name_H-M   'P 1'
#
loop_
_entity.id
_entity.type
_entity.pdbx_description
1 polymer ?
#
loop_
_entity_poly.entity_id
_entity_poly.type
_entity_poly.pdbx_seq_one_letter_code
_entity_poly.pdbx_strand_id
1 'polypeptide(L)'
;HKPHSTAPKSLKDEQEEKRKASQKNQSQSITIHVPANTSIIGMDNAKLKGVDLVLDADNIIIRNVQFESPYDYFPAWDPKDGPEGNWNSQYDSLSIKGGTHIWIDHCSFQDAPETVETYFGRKYEHRDGSLDITNQADYITISYSIFENHNKTMLIGNSDSNVADEG
;
A
#
# COMPACT_ATOMS: atom_id res chain seq x y z
N HIS A 1 -7.65 32.53 -21.50
CA HIS A 1 -6.58 31.86 -22.26
C HIS A 1 -5.91 30.83 -21.35
N LYS A 2 -6.24 29.56 -21.58
CA LYS A 2 -5.47 28.44 -21.01
C LYS A 2 -4.12 28.39 -21.74
N PRO A 3 -2.99 28.38 -21.07
CA PRO A 3 -1.72 28.10 -21.75
C PRO A 3 -1.78 26.66 -22.25
N HIS A 4 -1.84 26.47 -23.55
CA HIS A 4 -1.53 25.18 -24.15
C HIS A 4 -0.06 24.91 -23.87
N SER A 5 0.22 24.13 -22.84
CA SER A 5 1.53 23.54 -22.68
C SER A 5 1.72 22.46 -23.75
N THR A 6 2.24 22.87 -24.89
CA THR A 6 2.80 21.97 -25.90
C THR A 6 4.20 21.50 -25.46
N ALA A 7 4.29 20.91 -24.27
CA ALA A 7 5.48 20.13 -23.97
C ALA A 7 5.54 18.98 -25.00
N PRO A 8 6.66 18.73 -25.64
CA PRO A 8 6.79 17.63 -26.58
C PRO A 8 6.34 16.34 -25.92
N LYS A 9 5.58 15.51 -26.62
CA LYS A 9 5.07 14.23 -26.11
C LYS A 9 6.21 13.36 -25.51
N SER A 10 7.41 13.48 -26.11
CA SER A 10 8.64 12.85 -25.64
C SER A 10 9.11 13.29 -24.26
N LEU A 11 8.90 14.53 -23.85
CA LEU A 11 9.32 15.02 -22.52
C LEU A 11 8.46 14.47 -21.39
N LYS A 12 7.15 14.38 -21.66
CA LYS A 12 6.21 13.75 -20.70
C LYS A 12 6.47 12.27 -20.55
N ASP A 13 6.75 11.59 -21.63
CA ASP A 13 7.07 10.15 -21.62
C ASP A 13 8.41 9.90 -20.89
N GLU A 14 9.41 10.74 -21.08
CA GLU A 14 10.69 10.65 -20.37
C GLU A 14 10.55 10.92 -18.87
N GLN A 15 9.75 11.88 -18.48
CA GLN A 15 9.47 12.17 -17.06
C GLN A 15 8.73 11.01 -16.40
N GLU A 16 7.74 10.42 -17.06
CA GLU A 16 7.01 9.28 -16.54
C GLU A 16 7.90 8.03 -16.42
N GLU A 17 8.81 7.79 -17.38
CA GLU A 17 9.79 6.72 -17.28
C GLU A 17 10.74 6.91 -16.09
N LYS A 18 11.20 8.15 -15.84
CA LYS A 18 12.02 8.47 -14.66
C LYS A 18 11.24 8.27 -13.37
N ARG A 19 9.96 8.69 -13.32
CA ARG A 19 9.09 8.46 -12.17
C ARG A 19 8.97 6.97 -11.86
N LYS A 20 8.65 6.15 -12.88
CA LYS A 20 8.52 4.69 -12.74
C LYS A 20 9.82 4.05 -12.29
N ALA A 21 10.96 4.47 -12.83
CA ALA A 21 12.27 3.97 -12.40
C ALA A 21 12.55 4.30 -10.93
N SER A 22 12.23 5.50 -10.50
CA SER A 22 12.39 5.93 -9.10
C SER A 22 11.44 5.17 -8.17
N GLN A 23 10.19 4.98 -8.57
CA GLN A 23 9.21 4.20 -7.82
C GLN A 23 9.65 2.72 -7.68
N LYS A 24 10.18 2.13 -8.76
CA LYS A 24 10.75 0.78 -8.72
C LYS A 24 11.90 0.67 -7.73
N ASN A 25 12.80 1.64 -7.71
CA ASN A 25 13.92 1.65 -6.75
C ASN A 25 13.40 1.77 -5.31
N GLN A 26 12.42 2.62 -5.07
CA GLN A 26 11.78 2.73 -3.75
C GLN A 26 11.14 1.40 -3.36
N SER A 27 10.34 0.80 -4.24
CA SER A 27 9.68 -0.48 -3.98
C SER A 27 10.68 -1.57 -3.57
N GLN A 28 11.79 -1.69 -4.30
CA GLN A 28 12.84 -2.66 -3.97
C GLN A 28 13.48 -2.42 -2.59
N SER A 29 13.46 -1.18 -2.11
CA SER A 29 14.07 -0.80 -0.84
C SER A 29 13.16 -1.03 0.36
N ILE A 30 11.83 -0.93 0.19
CA ILE A 30 10.88 -0.97 1.30
C ILE A 30 10.02 -2.23 1.34
N THR A 31 9.93 -3.00 0.25
CA THR A 31 9.11 -4.21 0.17
C THR A 31 9.87 -5.41 0.73
N ILE A 32 9.27 -6.07 1.69
CA ILE A 32 9.84 -7.27 2.33
C ILE A 32 8.83 -8.40 2.18
N HIS A 33 9.23 -9.45 1.47
CA HIS A 33 8.46 -10.69 1.39
C HIS A 33 8.74 -11.57 2.60
N VAL A 34 7.71 -11.93 3.33
CA VAL A 34 7.83 -12.78 4.51
C VAL A 34 7.74 -14.24 4.07
N PRO A 35 8.76 -15.06 4.37
CA PRO A 35 8.73 -16.48 4.01
C PRO A 35 7.61 -17.24 4.72
N ALA A 36 7.20 -18.37 4.13
CA ALA A 36 6.28 -19.30 4.77
C ALA A 36 6.81 -19.80 6.12
N ASN A 37 5.90 -20.23 6.99
CA ASN A 37 6.22 -20.80 8.31
C ASN A 37 7.02 -19.83 9.21
N THR A 38 6.70 -18.54 9.16
CA THR A 38 7.41 -17.49 9.86
C THR A 38 6.51 -16.83 10.90
N SER A 39 7.06 -16.59 12.08
CA SER A 39 6.43 -15.78 13.12
C SER A 39 7.25 -14.52 13.36
N ILE A 40 6.61 -13.34 13.25
CA ILE A 40 7.19 -12.06 13.60
C ILE A 40 6.53 -11.59 14.89
N ILE A 41 7.29 -11.56 15.97
CA ILE A 41 6.80 -11.16 17.29
C ILE A 41 7.51 -9.89 17.73
N GLY A 42 6.78 -8.80 17.84
CA GLY A 42 7.31 -7.53 18.34
C GLY A 42 7.58 -7.61 19.84
N MET A 43 8.72 -7.07 20.26
CA MET A 43 9.11 -6.92 21.66
C MET A 43 9.28 -5.44 21.99
N ASP A 44 8.97 -5.06 23.22
CA ASP A 44 9.23 -3.72 23.74
C ASP A 44 8.69 -2.56 22.84
N ASN A 45 7.43 -2.65 22.43
CA ASN A 45 6.79 -1.69 21.53
C ASN A 45 7.45 -1.60 20.15
N ALA A 46 7.85 -2.73 19.59
CA ALA A 46 8.45 -2.82 18.26
C ALA A 46 7.59 -2.10 17.21
N LYS A 47 8.24 -1.28 16.39
CA LYS A 47 7.59 -0.51 15.33
C LYS A 47 8.29 -0.73 13.99
N LEU A 48 7.50 -1.01 12.96
CA LEU A 48 7.91 -1.00 11.57
C LEU A 48 7.42 0.28 10.90
N LYS A 49 8.36 1.08 10.40
CA LYS A 49 8.06 2.36 9.75
C LYS A 49 8.48 2.33 8.30
N GLY A 50 7.55 2.71 7.41
CA GLY A 50 7.86 2.88 6.01
C GLY A 50 8.23 1.58 5.30
N VAL A 51 7.74 0.45 5.78
CA VAL A 51 7.94 -0.89 5.21
C VAL A 51 6.62 -1.42 4.71
N ASP A 52 6.60 -1.98 3.51
CA ASP A 52 5.51 -2.78 2.97
C ASP A 52 5.85 -4.27 3.16
N LEU A 53 5.21 -4.90 4.14
CA LEU A 53 5.32 -6.34 4.33
C LEU A 53 4.38 -7.06 3.38
N VAL A 54 4.92 -7.91 2.52
CA VAL A 54 4.14 -8.74 1.59
C VAL A 54 4.09 -10.17 2.11
N LEU A 55 2.86 -10.65 2.34
CA LEU A 55 2.56 -12.02 2.76
C LEU A 55 1.96 -12.75 1.56
N ASP A 56 2.82 -13.32 0.72
CA ASP A 56 2.50 -14.12 -0.44
C ASP A 56 2.88 -15.60 -0.25
N ALA A 57 2.95 -16.03 1.00
CA ALA A 57 3.27 -17.38 1.43
C ALA A 57 2.38 -17.80 2.60
N ASP A 58 2.40 -19.06 2.95
CA ASP A 58 1.47 -19.65 3.91
C ASP A 58 2.06 -19.74 5.32
N ASN A 59 1.17 -19.80 6.31
CA ASN A 59 1.49 -20.07 7.71
C ASN A 59 2.41 -18.98 8.30
N ILE A 60 1.86 -17.77 8.41
CA ILE A 60 2.58 -16.60 8.93
C ILE A 60 1.80 -16.04 10.13
N ILE A 61 2.53 -15.69 11.18
CA ILE A 61 1.99 -15.02 12.37
C ILE A 61 2.72 -13.71 12.55
N ILE A 62 1.96 -12.61 12.76
CA ILE A 62 2.52 -11.31 13.14
C ILE A 62 1.81 -10.84 14.41
N ARG A 63 2.57 -10.61 15.48
CA ARG A 63 2.02 -10.19 16.78
C ARG A 63 2.80 -9.05 17.40
N ASN A 64 2.10 -8.18 18.12
CA ASN A 64 2.67 -7.10 18.92
C ASN A 64 3.55 -6.14 18.11
N VAL A 65 3.19 -5.83 16.88
CA VAL A 65 3.92 -4.91 16.02
C VAL A 65 3.07 -3.67 15.76
N GLN A 66 3.70 -2.51 15.87
CA GLN A 66 3.12 -1.23 15.44
C GLN A 66 3.59 -0.94 14.02
N PHE A 67 2.65 -0.65 13.12
CA PHE A 67 2.95 -0.29 11.74
C PHE A 67 2.69 1.20 11.51
N GLU A 68 3.65 1.87 10.89
CA GLU A 68 3.48 3.19 10.32
C GLU A 68 3.64 3.08 8.81
N SER A 69 2.59 3.45 8.07
CA SER A 69 2.50 3.20 6.63
C SER A 69 3.66 3.82 5.84
N PRO A 70 4.06 3.18 4.73
CA PRO A 70 5.06 3.74 3.83
C PRO A 70 4.61 5.06 3.24
N TYR A 71 5.58 5.91 2.92
CA TYR A 71 5.39 7.14 2.18
C TYR A 71 5.83 6.92 0.74
N ASP A 72 4.89 6.97 -0.21
CA ASP A 72 5.20 6.90 -1.64
C ASP A 72 5.75 8.26 -2.11
N TYR A 73 7.02 8.31 -2.48
CA TYR A 73 7.63 9.53 -3.01
C TYR A 73 7.26 9.80 -4.47
N PHE A 74 6.67 8.82 -5.15
CA PHE A 74 6.42 8.86 -6.59
C PHE A 74 5.01 8.40 -6.96
N PRO A 75 3.94 8.94 -6.35
CA PRO A 75 2.57 8.57 -6.68
C PRO A 75 2.29 8.70 -8.18
N ALA A 76 1.45 7.82 -8.69
CA ALA A 76 1.05 7.84 -10.09
C ALA A 76 -0.25 8.62 -10.28
N TRP A 77 -0.35 9.36 -11.39
CA TRP A 77 -1.61 9.94 -11.82
C TRP A 77 -2.42 8.91 -12.60
N ASP A 78 -3.62 8.59 -12.11
CA ASP A 78 -4.59 7.78 -12.85
C ASP A 78 -5.73 8.66 -13.36
N PRO A 79 -5.81 8.91 -14.68
CA PRO A 79 -6.86 9.73 -15.27
C PRO A 79 -8.24 9.06 -15.25
N LYS A 80 -8.32 7.78 -14.90
CA LYS A 80 -9.57 7.01 -14.85
C LYS A 80 -10.12 6.82 -13.44
N ASP A 81 -9.36 7.21 -12.44
CA ASP A 81 -9.80 7.13 -11.04
C ASP A 81 -10.71 8.33 -10.73
N GLY A 82 -12.02 8.07 -10.75
CA GLY A 82 -13.04 9.08 -10.61
C GLY A 82 -13.21 9.96 -11.86
N PRO A 83 -14.13 10.95 -11.81
CA PRO A 83 -14.47 11.77 -12.98
C PRO A 83 -13.36 12.73 -13.42
N GLU A 84 -12.43 13.04 -12.55
CA GLU A 84 -11.37 14.03 -12.77
C GLU A 84 -9.96 13.44 -12.73
N GLY A 85 -9.84 12.14 -12.49
CA GLY A 85 -8.58 11.47 -12.21
C GLY A 85 -8.14 11.66 -10.75
N ASN A 86 -7.14 10.91 -10.33
CA ASN A 86 -6.59 10.97 -8.98
C ASN A 86 -5.11 10.58 -8.93
N TRP A 87 -4.43 10.98 -7.82
CA TRP A 87 -3.11 10.50 -7.50
C TRP A 87 -3.21 9.24 -6.65
N ASN A 88 -2.45 8.21 -6.99
CA ASN A 88 -2.47 6.94 -6.30
C ASN A 88 -1.10 6.58 -5.76
N SER A 89 -1.00 6.41 -4.45
CA SER A 89 0.07 5.71 -3.78
C SER A 89 -0.12 4.20 -3.94
N GLN A 90 0.97 3.44 -3.88
CA GLN A 90 0.92 1.99 -4.13
C GLN A 90 1.32 1.12 -2.93
N TYR A 91 1.65 1.71 -1.79
CA TYR A 91 2.20 0.95 -0.66
C TYR A 91 1.25 0.91 0.52
N ASP A 92 1.01 -0.30 1.02
CA ASP A 92 0.36 -0.56 2.29
C ASP A 92 1.40 -0.89 3.37
N SER A 93 0.99 -0.90 4.62
CA SER A 93 1.85 -1.42 5.69
C SER A 93 1.97 -2.94 5.61
N LEU A 94 0.88 -3.61 5.21
CA LEU A 94 0.78 -5.05 5.13
C LEU A 94 -0.08 -5.45 3.93
N SER A 95 0.50 -6.21 3.01
CA SER A 95 -0.16 -6.69 1.80
C SER A 95 -0.22 -8.21 1.81
N ILE A 96 -1.40 -8.78 2.05
CA ILE A 96 -1.62 -10.23 1.98
C ILE A 96 -2.06 -10.57 0.56
N LYS A 97 -1.18 -11.21 -0.21
CA LYS A 97 -1.38 -11.50 -1.63
C LYS A 97 -1.33 -13.00 -1.88
N GLY A 98 -2.48 -13.66 -1.81
CA GLY A 98 -2.60 -15.10 -2.08
C GLY A 98 -2.05 -16.01 -0.98
N GLY A 99 -1.54 -15.47 0.12
CA GLY A 99 -1.12 -16.26 1.28
C GLY A 99 -2.31 -16.84 2.04
N THR A 100 -2.13 -18.01 2.65
CA THR A 100 -3.15 -18.67 3.46
C THR A 100 -2.68 -18.98 4.87
N HIS A 101 -3.61 -19.19 5.80
CA HIS A 101 -3.30 -19.47 7.19
C HIS A 101 -2.41 -18.41 7.84
N ILE A 102 -2.92 -17.16 7.84
CA ILE A 102 -2.22 -15.99 8.36
C ILE A 102 -2.96 -15.44 9.58
N TRP A 103 -2.21 -15.18 10.63
CA TRP A 103 -2.75 -14.59 11.85
C TRP A 103 -2.03 -13.29 12.20
N ILE A 104 -2.81 -12.19 12.20
CA ILE A 104 -2.37 -10.86 12.62
C ILE A 104 -3.03 -10.56 13.97
N ASP A 105 -2.24 -10.38 15.01
CA ASP A 105 -2.76 -10.30 16.36
C ASP A 105 -2.05 -9.21 17.18
N HIS A 106 -2.82 -8.43 17.96
CA HIS A 106 -2.29 -7.35 18.78
C HIS A 106 -1.36 -6.41 18.01
N CYS A 107 -1.71 -6.08 16.78
CA CYS A 107 -0.99 -5.11 15.96
C CYS A 107 -1.72 -3.77 15.94
N SER A 108 -0.99 -2.71 15.69
CA SER A 108 -1.58 -1.39 15.43
C SER A 108 -1.07 -0.84 14.11
N PHE A 109 -1.96 -0.17 13.37
CA PHE A 109 -1.69 0.41 12.07
C PHE A 109 -2.07 1.87 12.09
N GLN A 110 -1.16 2.74 11.66
CA GLN A 110 -1.41 4.18 11.57
C GLN A 110 -0.58 4.83 10.46
N ASP A 111 -1.08 5.95 9.96
CA ASP A 111 -0.29 6.85 9.13
C ASP A 111 0.50 7.83 10.00
N ALA A 112 1.70 8.22 9.55
CA ALA A 112 2.35 9.36 10.14
C ALA A 112 1.62 10.65 9.75
N PRO A 113 1.57 11.65 10.64
CA PRO A 113 1.04 12.96 10.28
C PRO A 113 1.80 13.55 9.07
N GLU A 114 1.07 14.05 8.10
CA GLU A 114 1.65 14.72 6.94
C GLU A 114 0.83 15.93 6.49
N THR A 115 1.47 16.85 5.80
CA THR A 115 0.80 17.93 5.08
C THR A 115 0.60 17.47 3.65
N VAL A 116 -0.66 17.36 3.22
CA VAL A 116 -0.99 16.92 1.87
C VAL A 116 -1.08 18.12 0.95
N GLU A 117 -0.23 18.13 -0.08
CA GLU A 117 -0.26 19.12 -1.16
C GLU A 117 -1.33 18.78 -2.19
N THR A 118 -1.66 19.74 -3.05
CA THR A 118 -2.65 19.58 -4.12
C THR A 118 -2.01 19.84 -5.47
N TYR A 119 -2.13 18.87 -6.37
CA TYR A 119 -1.73 18.99 -7.77
C TYR A 119 -2.86 18.57 -8.69
N PHE A 120 -3.06 19.30 -9.78
CA PHE A 120 -4.17 19.10 -10.73
C PHE A 120 -5.56 19.15 -10.06
N GLY A 121 -5.69 19.95 -9.00
CA GLY A 121 -6.93 20.04 -8.23
C GLY A 121 -7.25 18.87 -7.32
N ARG A 122 -6.34 17.91 -7.21
CA ARG A 122 -6.49 16.70 -6.38
C ARG A 122 -5.37 16.62 -5.33
N LYS A 123 -5.67 16.00 -4.20
CA LYS A 123 -4.67 15.74 -3.18
C LYS A 123 -3.57 14.86 -3.76
N TYR A 124 -2.32 15.24 -3.50
CA TYR A 124 -1.15 14.44 -3.87
C TYR A 124 -0.90 13.45 -2.74
N GLU A 125 -1.61 12.33 -2.80
CA GLU A 125 -1.63 11.32 -1.74
C GLU A 125 -0.38 10.47 -1.80
N HIS A 126 0.35 10.42 -0.68
CA HIS A 126 1.60 9.66 -0.52
C HIS A 126 1.41 8.36 0.26
N ARG A 127 0.22 8.14 0.83
CA ARG A 127 -0.09 6.95 1.62
C ARG A 127 -1.34 6.30 1.06
N ASP A 128 -1.35 4.97 1.03
CA ASP A 128 -2.49 4.19 0.61
C ASP A 128 -3.22 3.62 1.83
N GLY A 129 -3.27 2.31 1.98
CA GLY A 129 -3.98 1.64 3.05
C GLY A 129 -3.08 1.15 4.16
N SER A 130 -3.69 0.46 5.08
CA SER A 130 -2.99 -0.21 6.17
C SER A 130 -2.76 -1.66 5.87
N LEU A 131 -3.81 -2.36 5.45
CA LEU A 131 -3.81 -3.80 5.23
C LEU A 131 -4.72 -4.15 4.07
N ASP A 132 -4.15 -4.79 3.05
CA ASP A 132 -4.88 -5.29 1.89
C ASP A 132 -4.82 -6.80 1.83
N ILE A 133 -5.98 -7.42 1.54
CA ILE A 133 -6.13 -8.88 1.38
C ILE A 133 -6.65 -9.13 -0.03
N THR A 134 -5.82 -9.73 -0.87
CA THR A 134 -6.09 -9.87 -2.31
C THR A 134 -5.60 -11.22 -2.85
N ASN A 135 -5.91 -11.48 -4.13
CA ASN A 135 -5.38 -12.62 -4.88
C ASN A 135 -5.70 -13.99 -4.24
N GLN A 136 -6.97 -14.20 -3.88
CA GLN A 136 -7.43 -15.48 -3.29
C GLN A 136 -6.74 -15.83 -1.96
N ALA A 137 -6.29 -14.84 -1.20
CA ALA A 137 -5.83 -15.06 0.15
C ALA A 137 -6.99 -15.59 1.01
N ASP A 138 -6.74 -16.63 1.79
CA ASP A 138 -7.78 -17.32 2.55
C ASP A 138 -7.28 -17.75 3.94
N TYR A 139 -8.21 -18.10 4.83
CA TYR A 139 -7.89 -18.47 6.23
C TYR A 139 -7.07 -17.38 6.94
N ILE A 140 -7.55 -16.13 6.85
CA ILE A 140 -6.92 -14.97 7.48
C ILE A 140 -7.66 -14.63 8.76
N THR A 141 -6.93 -14.50 9.85
CA THR A 141 -7.46 -14.03 11.13
C THR A 141 -6.76 -12.74 11.53
N ILE A 142 -7.54 -11.70 11.80
CA ILE A 142 -7.07 -10.45 12.38
C ILE A 142 -7.77 -10.29 13.72
N SER A 143 -7.01 -10.25 14.81
CA SER A 143 -7.54 -10.20 16.15
C SER A 143 -6.86 -9.13 17.01
N TYR A 144 -7.60 -8.52 17.92
CA TYR A 144 -7.13 -7.55 18.89
C TYR A 144 -6.22 -6.46 18.31
N SER A 145 -6.52 -6.02 17.07
CA SER A 145 -5.71 -5.06 16.32
C SER A 145 -6.44 -3.73 16.19
N ILE A 146 -5.66 -2.66 16.08
CA ILE A 146 -6.15 -1.28 16.02
C ILE A 146 -5.75 -0.68 14.68
N PHE A 147 -6.71 -0.04 14.00
CA PHE A 147 -6.52 0.72 12.78
C PHE A 147 -6.96 2.14 13.01
N GLU A 148 -6.07 3.09 12.87
CA GLU A 148 -6.40 4.49 13.15
C GLU A 148 -5.64 5.47 12.24
N ASN A 149 -6.25 6.64 12.06
CA ASN A 149 -5.66 7.75 11.30
C ASN A 149 -5.27 7.41 9.85
N HIS A 150 -6.07 6.60 9.18
CA HIS A 150 -5.90 6.27 7.76
C HIS A 150 -6.96 6.92 6.90
N ASN A 151 -6.57 7.26 5.66
CA ASN A 151 -7.53 7.61 4.61
C ASN A 151 -8.26 6.35 4.10
N LYS A 152 -7.52 5.28 3.83
CA LYS A 152 -8.04 3.95 3.47
C LYS A 152 -7.54 2.94 4.49
N THR A 153 -8.45 2.24 5.15
CA THR A 153 -8.06 1.37 6.26
C THR A 153 -7.71 -0.03 5.81
N MET A 154 -8.60 -0.67 5.06
CA MET A 154 -8.46 -2.07 4.66
C MET A 154 -9.20 -2.32 3.35
N LEU A 155 -8.58 -3.08 2.46
CA LEU A 155 -9.21 -3.64 1.27
C LEU A 155 -9.27 -5.15 1.40
N ILE A 156 -10.45 -5.72 1.12
CA ILE A 156 -10.63 -7.17 1.02
C ILE A 156 -11.22 -7.47 -0.37
N GLY A 157 -10.48 -8.24 -1.17
CA GLY A 157 -10.83 -8.53 -2.56
C GLY A 157 -9.99 -7.72 -3.55
N ASN A 158 -10.01 -8.14 -4.82
CA ASN A 158 -9.14 -7.54 -5.84
C ASN A 158 -9.92 -6.67 -6.84
N SER A 159 -11.10 -7.11 -7.26
CA SER A 159 -12.00 -6.34 -8.14
C SER A 159 -13.39 -6.98 -8.19
N ASP A 160 -14.40 -6.18 -8.53
CA ASP A 160 -15.80 -6.66 -8.68
C ASP A 160 -15.98 -7.71 -9.79
N SER A 161 -14.97 -7.90 -10.64
CA SER A 161 -14.97 -8.90 -11.72
C SER A 161 -14.12 -10.12 -11.42
N ASN A 162 -13.46 -10.20 -10.28
CA ASN A 162 -12.61 -11.33 -9.90
C ASN A 162 -13.38 -12.32 -9.04
N VAL A 163 -14.13 -13.20 -9.69
CA VAL A 163 -14.93 -14.26 -9.01
C VAL A 163 -14.09 -15.23 -8.17
N ALA A 164 -12.79 -15.24 -8.34
CA ALA A 164 -11.89 -16.10 -7.56
C ALA A 164 -11.62 -15.56 -6.14
N ASP A 165 -11.93 -14.29 -5.87
CA ASP A 165 -11.84 -13.67 -4.56
C ASP A 165 -13.18 -13.71 -3.79
N GLU A 166 -14.21 -14.38 -4.31
CA GLU A 166 -15.52 -14.56 -3.69
C GLU A 166 -15.56 -15.79 -2.75
N GLY A 167 -14.52 -16.02 -1.99
CA GLY A 167 -14.43 -17.14 -1.07
C GLY A 167 -14.92 -16.83 0.35
#